data_d7c9c1a6e522871a0e3a7bb547e3ec61
#
_entry.id   d7c9c1a6e522871a0e3a7bb547e3ec61
#
_cell.length_a   1.000
_cell.length_b   1.000
_cell.length_c   1.000
_cell.angle_alpha   90.00
_cell.angle_beta   90.00
_cell.angle_gamma   90.00
#
_symmetry.space_group_name_H-M   'P 1'
#
loop_
_entity.id
_entity.type
_entity.pdbx_description
1 polymer ?
#
loop_
_entity_poly.entity_id
_entity_poly.type
_entity_poly.pdbx_seq_one_letter_code
_entity_poly.pdbx_strand_id
1 'polypeptide(L)'
;MYDSQNSLIANYINPIIGDMKVQDITTRVVDKYIQTLQKTPAVNTRTHHAKTEFVTNATIEKIIKLLRCAFKQAVRWELVAKNPFDNVVLPKVEYKKRDIWTADMIRTALDQCTDSKLYVAMNLAFACSLRMGEILGLTWSNVHISDEEIADDNAYVYIDKELARASKRAIEMLGQKDIYHVFTPLFPNTSTRIILKKPKTDSSIRKVWLPKTLAYILREWKSAQDEIDLSILVQNVS
;
A
#
# COMPACT_ATOMS: atom_id res chain seq x y z
N MET A 1 0.30 2.38 -7.06
CA MET A 1 -0.35 1.77 -8.26
C MET A 1 0.34 2.21 -9.55
N TYR A 2 0.53 3.50 -9.80
CA TYR A 2 1.19 4.05 -11.01
C TYR A 2 2.55 3.39 -11.28
N ASP A 3 3.49 3.41 -10.33
CA ASP A 3 4.84 2.84 -10.49
C ASP A 3 4.81 1.33 -10.81
N SER A 4 3.93 0.58 -10.15
CA SER A 4 3.79 -0.85 -10.42
C SER A 4 3.29 -1.14 -11.83
N GLN A 5 2.31 -0.38 -12.32
CA GLN A 5 1.79 -0.54 -13.67
C GLN A 5 2.83 -0.12 -14.70
N ASN A 6 3.51 1.01 -14.48
CA ASN A 6 4.57 1.48 -15.35
C ASN A 6 5.72 0.48 -15.45
N SER A 7 6.09 -0.16 -14.34
CA SER A 7 7.09 -1.23 -14.32
C SER A 7 6.65 -2.46 -15.14
N LEU A 8 5.38 -2.87 -15.06
CA LEU A 8 4.86 -3.96 -15.89
C LEU A 8 4.89 -3.61 -17.39
N ILE A 9 4.53 -2.37 -17.73
CA ILE A 9 4.57 -1.89 -19.12
C ILE A 9 6.01 -1.91 -19.66
N ALA A 10 6.94 -1.30 -18.93
CA ALA A 10 8.31 -1.17 -19.37
C ALA A 10 9.06 -2.49 -19.47
N ASN A 11 8.81 -3.41 -18.54
CA ASN A 11 9.60 -4.64 -18.44
C ASN A 11 9.00 -5.82 -19.20
N TYR A 12 7.69 -5.87 -19.40
CA TYR A 12 7.03 -7.07 -19.92
C TYR A 12 6.08 -6.82 -21.10
N ILE A 13 5.52 -5.61 -21.23
CA ILE A 13 4.58 -5.32 -22.32
C ILE A 13 5.33 -4.76 -23.53
N ASN A 14 6.00 -3.61 -23.35
CA ASN A 14 6.71 -2.95 -24.44
C ASN A 14 7.76 -3.82 -25.12
N PRO A 15 8.61 -4.60 -24.41
CA PRO A 15 9.63 -5.41 -25.09
C PRO A 15 9.09 -6.56 -25.96
N ILE A 16 7.83 -6.98 -25.74
CA ILE A 16 7.29 -8.18 -26.40
C ILE A 16 6.23 -7.82 -27.44
N ILE A 17 5.31 -6.91 -27.10
CA ILE A 17 4.17 -6.56 -27.97
C ILE A 17 4.05 -5.05 -28.20
N GLY A 18 4.97 -4.23 -27.68
CA GLY A 18 4.84 -2.75 -27.71
C GLY A 18 4.85 -2.16 -29.13
N ASP A 19 5.56 -2.79 -30.07
CA ASP A 19 5.67 -2.34 -31.47
C ASP A 19 4.53 -2.84 -32.36
N MET A 20 3.64 -3.71 -31.84
CA MET A 20 2.50 -4.21 -32.60
C MET A 20 1.39 -3.16 -32.70
N LYS A 21 0.77 -3.06 -33.88
CA LYS A 21 -0.45 -2.26 -34.01
C LYS A 21 -1.57 -2.86 -33.18
N VAL A 22 -2.38 -2.00 -32.54
CA VAL A 22 -3.46 -2.44 -31.65
C VAL A 22 -4.45 -3.38 -32.35
N GLN A 23 -4.71 -3.15 -33.65
CA GLN A 23 -5.60 -3.96 -34.48
C GLN A 23 -5.04 -5.37 -34.76
N ASP A 24 -3.72 -5.56 -34.72
CA ASP A 24 -3.05 -6.82 -35.02
C ASP A 24 -2.99 -7.73 -33.77
N ILE A 25 -3.32 -7.21 -32.58
CA ILE A 25 -3.36 -7.97 -31.34
C ILE A 25 -4.68 -8.76 -31.27
N THR A 26 -4.61 -9.99 -31.77
CA THR A 26 -5.72 -10.95 -31.73
C THR A 26 -5.63 -11.85 -30.49
N THR A 27 -6.70 -12.60 -30.16
CA THR A 27 -6.70 -13.58 -29.06
C THR A 27 -5.56 -14.60 -29.21
N ARG A 28 -5.27 -15.05 -30.44
CA ARG A 28 -4.14 -15.95 -30.72
C ARG A 28 -2.78 -15.32 -30.40
N VAL A 29 -2.62 -14.02 -30.64
CA VAL A 29 -1.41 -13.28 -30.26
C VAL A 29 -1.30 -13.20 -28.74
N VAL A 30 -2.41 -12.96 -28.05
CA VAL A 30 -2.45 -12.91 -26.57
C VAL A 30 -2.09 -14.27 -25.96
N ASP A 31 -2.57 -15.38 -26.51
CA ASP A 31 -2.20 -16.72 -26.04
C ASP A 31 -0.69 -16.98 -26.19
N LYS A 32 -0.11 -16.63 -27.35
CA LYS A 32 1.34 -16.71 -27.57
C LYS A 32 2.11 -15.81 -26.60
N TYR A 33 1.61 -14.59 -26.36
CA TYR A 33 2.21 -13.65 -25.42
C TYR A 33 2.26 -14.22 -24.00
N ILE A 34 1.18 -14.86 -23.53
CA ILE A 34 1.16 -15.54 -22.23
C ILE A 34 2.22 -16.64 -22.15
N GLN A 35 2.32 -17.49 -23.20
CA GLN A 35 3.35 -18.54 -23.26
C GLN A 35 4.77 -17.96 -23.24
N THR A 36 4.98 -16.82 -23.91
CA THR A 36 6.26 -16.11 -23.88
C THR A 36 6.56 -15.58 -22.48
N LEU A 37 5.58 -14.96 -21.80
CA LEU A 37 5.74 -14.46 -20.43
C LEU A 37 6.13 -15.55 -19.44
N GLN A 38 5.59 -16.77 -19.57
CA GLN A 38 5.95 -17.89 -18.71
C GLN A 38 7.42 -18.31 -18.81
N LYS A 39 8.08 -17.98 -19.94
CA LYS A 39 9.49 -18.26 -20.20
C LYS A 39 10.37 -17.00 -20.09
N THR A 40 9.76 -15.85 -19.81
CA THR A 40 10.49 -14.59 -19.67
C THR A 40 11.14 -14.53 -18.28
N PRO A 41 12.43 -14.20 -18.17
CA PRO A 41 13.09 -14.02 -16.89
C PRO A 41 12.40 -12.94 -16.05
N ALA A 42 12.33 -13.18 -14.75
CA ALA A 42 11.85 -12.18 -13.82
C ALA A 42 12.86 -11.03 -13.69
N VAL A 43 12.40 -9.79 -13.70
CA VAL A 43 13.27 -8.62 -13.69
C VAL A 43 13.89 -8.42 -12.31
N ASN A 44 15.23 -8.40 -12.29
CA ASN A 44 16.04 -8.01 -11.15
C ASN A 44 16.37 -6.51 -11.25
N THR A 45 16.23 -5.79 -10.16
CA THR A 45 16.68 -4.42 -10.04
C THR A 45 17.77 -4.33 -8.98
N ARG A 46 18.50 -3.21 -8.93
CA ARG A 46 19.53 -2.98 -7.91
C ARG A 46 19.02 -3.13 -6.47
N THR A 47 17.76 -2.85 -6.25
CA THR A 47 17.12 -2.85 -4.91
C THR A 47 16.12 -3.97 -4.70
N HIS A 48 15.82 -4.76 -5.74
CA HIS A 48 14.85 -5.84 -5.68
C HIS A 48 15.35 -7.03 -6.50
N HIS A 49 15.60 -8.13 -5.82
CA HIS A 49 15.90 -9.41 -6.43
C HIS A 49 14.61 -10.21 -6.59
N ALA A 50 14.39 -10.73 -7.80
CA ALA A 50 13.27 -11.60 -8.08
C ALA A 50 13.40 -12.90 -7.26
N LYS A 51 12.28 -13.35 -6.70
CA LYS A 51 12.24 -14.61 -5.91
C LYS A 51 12.14 -15.86 -6.79
N THR A 52 11.96 -15.67 -8.08
CA THR A 52 11.77 -16.72 -9.09
C THR A 52 12.60 -16.41 -10.31
N GLU A 53 13.04 -17.43 -11.02
CA GLU A 53 13.79 -17.29 -12.27
C GLU A 53 12.94 -16.65 -13.38
N PHE A 54 11.69 -17.11 -13.53
CA PHE A 54 10.75 -16.62 -14.54
C PHE A 54 9.62 -15.81 -13.92
N VAL A 55 8.90 -15.09 -14.78
CA VAL A 55 7.70 -14.32 -14.41
C VAL A 55 6.64 -15.25 -13.81
N THR A 56 6.16 -14.93 -12.62
CA THR A 56 5.14 -15.74 -11.92
C THR A 56 3.77 -15.63 -12.57
N ASN A 57 2.95 -16.69 -12.46
CA ASN A 57 1.56 -16.68 -12.94
C ASN A 57 0.74 -15.50 -12.35
N ALA A 58 0.99 -15.14 -11.09
CA ALA A 58 0.36 -13.98 -10.46
C ALA A 58 0.77 -12.63 -11.11
N THR A 59 1.99 -12.54 -11.63
CA THR A 59 2.45 -11.36 -12.38
C THR A 59 1.84 -11.35 -13.78
N ILE A 60 1.77 -12.49 -14.45
CA ILE A 60 1.08 -12.64 -15.76
C ILE A 60 -0.38 -12.21 -15.62
N GLU A 61 -1.08 -12.67 -14.59
CA GLU A 61 -2.47 -12.25 -14.33
C GLU A 61 -2.60 -10.73 -14.20
N LYS A 62 -1.67 -10.05 -13.50
CA LYS A 62 -1.67 -8.58 -13.37
C LYS A 62 -1.44 -7.89 -14.72
N ILE A 63 -0.52 -8.39 -15.54
CA ILE A 63 -0.25 -7.88 -16.87
C ILE A 63 -1.50 -7.97 -17.75
N ILE A 64 -2.13 -9.15 -17.78
CA ILE A 64 -3.33 -9.39 -18.60
C ILE A 64 -4.51 -8.54 -18.10
N LYS A 65 -4.69 -8.37 -16.78
CA LYS A 65 -5.71 -7.46 -16.22
C LYS A 65 -5.47 -6.00 -16.65
N LEU A 66 -4.22 -5.55 -16.67
CA LEU A 66 -3.86 -4.20 -17.12
C LEU A 66 -4.20 -4.01 -18.61
N LEU A 67 -3.77 -4.94 -19.46
CA LEU A 67 -4.05 -4.93 -20.91
C LEU A 67 -5.53 -5.07 -21.21
N ARG A 68 -6.26 -5.92 -20.50
CA ARG A 68 -7.72 -6.04 -20.62
C ARG A 68 -8.41 -4.70 -20.35
N CYS A 69 -7.97 -3.97 -19.33
CA CYS A 69 -8.50 -2.64 -19.03
C CYS A 69 -8.19 -1.62 -20.16
N ALA A 70 -6.97 -1.63 -20.69
CA ALA A 70 -6.56 -0.77 -21.79
C ALA A 70 -7.35 -1.05 -23.07
N PHE A 71 -7.51 -2.35 -23.43
CA PHE A 71 -8.26 -2.75 -24.61
C PHE A 71 -9.77 -2.55 -24.46
N LYS A 72 -10.32 -2.59 -23.24
CA LYS A 72 -11.70 -2.16 -23.00
C LYS A 72 -11.90 -0.69 -23.39
N GLN A 73 -10.90 0.15 -23.13
CA GLN A 73 -10.94 1.54 -23.58
C GLN A 73 -10.74 1.67 -25.10
N ALA A 74 -9.86 0.86 -25.71
CA ALA A 74 -9.66 0.83 -27.16
C ALA A 74 -10.95 0.46 -27.92
N VAL A 75 -11.75 -0.48 -27.39
CA VAL A 75 -13.07 -0.80 -27.92
C VAL A 75 -14.03 0.40 -27.85
N ARG A 76 -14.05 1.12 -26.73
CA ARG A 76 -14.87 2.33 -26.58
C ARG A 76 -14.47 3.46 -27.54
N TRP A 77 -13.20 3.51 -27.91
CA TRP A 77 -12.67 4.45 -28.90
C TRP A 77 -12.74 3.90 -30.33
N GLU A 78 -13.39 2.77 -30.54
CA GLU A 78 -13.57 2.12 -31.86
C GLU A 78 -12.25 1.79 -32.58
N LEU A 79 -11.14 1.69 -31.84
CA LEU A 79 -9.84 1.29 -32.38
C LEU A 79 -9.78 -0.19 -32.69
N VAL A 80 -10.58 -1.00 -32.01
CA VAL A 80 -10.75 -2.46 -32.19
C VAL A 80 -12.22 -2.83 -31.98
N ALA A 81 -12.72 -3.80 -32.75
CA ALA A 81 -14.10 -4.23 -32.67
C ALA A 81 -14.44 -5.03 -31.39
N LYS A 82 -13.46 -5.73 -30.83
CA LYS A 82 -13.60 -6.54 -29.61
C LYS A 82 -12.28 -6.56 -28.83
N ASN A 83 -12.39 -6.81 -27.53
CA ASN A 83 -11.22 -6.92 -26.65
C ASN A 83 -10.62 -8.34 -26.74
N PRO A 84 -9.39 -8.51 -27.25
CA PRO A 84 -8.76 -9.83 -27.42
C PRO A 84 -8.36 -10.48 -26.09
N PHE A 85 -8.40 -9.74 -24.96
CA PHE A 85 -8.02 -10.22 -23.63
C PHE A 85 -9.20 -10.75 -22.80
N ASP A 86 -10.47 -10.68 -23.29
CA ASP A 86 -11.63 -11.03 -22.47
C ASP A 86 -11.76 -12.56 -22.25
N ASN A 87 -11.52 -13.35 -23.26
CA ASN A 87 -11.72 -14.81 -23.24
C ASN A 87 -10.40 -15.60 -23.17
N VAL A 88 -9.36 -15.03 -22.57
CA VAL A 88 -8.04 -15.66 -22.48
C VAL A 88 -7.97 -16.57 -21.27
N VAL A 89 -7.43 -17.78 -21.46
CA VAL A 89 -7.17 -18.73 -20.36
C VAL A 89 -5.87 -18.33 -19.66
N LEU A 90 -5.98 -17.96 -18.38
CA LEU A 90 -4.81 -17.60 -17.56
C LEU A 90 -4.21 -18.85 -16.89
N PRO A 91 -2.89 -18.90 -16.75
CA PRO A 91 -2.24 -19.94 -15.96
C PRO A 91 -2.71 -19.87 -14.50
N LYS A 92 -2.92 -21.05 -13.89
CA LYS A 92 -3.40 -21.15 -12.51
C LYS A 92 -2.39 -20.52 -11.55
N VAL A 93 -2.89 -19.63 -10.69
CA VAL A 93 -2.10 -19.03 -9.62
C VAL A 93 -2.24 -19.87 -8.36
N GLU A 94 -1.12 -20.38 -7.87
CA GLU A 94 -1.07 -21.05 -6.57
C GLU A 94 -0.81 -20.01 -5.48
N TYR A 95 -1.76 -19.84 -4.59
CA TYR A 95 -1.61 -18.98 -3.42
C TYR A 95 -1.12 -19.81 -2.23
N LYS A 96 0.07 -19.48 -1.72
CA LYS A 96 0.51 -20.05 -0.43
C LYS A 96 -0.43 -19.55 0.66
N LYS A 97 -0.98 -20.50 1.42
CA LYS A 97 -1.75 -20.18 2.63
C LYS A 97 -0.81 -19.44 3.59
N ARG A 98 -1.23 -18.29 4.07
CA ARG A 98 -0.47 -17.52 5.06
C ARG A 98 -0.84 -18.04 6.45
N ASP A 99 0.14 -18.13 7.31
CA ASP A 99 -0.10 -18.38 8.73
C ASP A 99 -0.80 -17.18 9.34
N ILE A 100 -1.83 -17.46 10.11
CA ILE A 100 -2.59 -16.45 10.86
C ILE A 100 -2.13 -16.54 12.30
N TRP A 101 -1.77 -15.42 12.89
CA TRP A 101 -1.37 -15.36 14.28
C TRP A 101 -2.54 -15.72 15.19
N THR A 102 -2.29 -16.63 16.12
CA THR A 102 -3.25 -16.96 17.19
C THR A 102 -3.24 -15.88 18.27
N ALA A 103 -4.26 -15.88 19.13
CA ALA A 103 -4.33 -14.96 20.27
C ALA A 103 -3.09 -15.09 21.18
N ASP A 104 -2.60 -16.33 21.41
CA ASP A 104 -1.43 -16.58 22.24
C ASP A 104 -0.13 -16.05 21.61
N MET A 105 0.02 -16.19 20.28
CA MET A 105 1.16 -15.59 19.56
C MET A 105 1.15 -14.06 19.67
N ILE A 106 -0.03 -13.43 19.55
CA ILE A 106 -0.19 -11.98 19.69
C ILE A 106 0.18 -11.55 21.11
N ARG A 107 -0.34 -12.25 22.14
CA ARG A 107 -0.04 -11.97 23.55
C ARG A 107 1.46 -12.07 23.81
N THR A 108 2.07 -13.18 23.41
CA THR A 108 3.53 -13.36 23.57
C THR A 108 4.32 -12.25 22.89
N ALA A 109 3.93 -11.84 21.69
CA ALA A 109 4.61 -10.77 20.96
C ALA A 109 4.46 -9.40 21.68
N LEU A 110 3.30 -9.11 22.24
CA LEU A 110 3.08 -7.89 23.03
C LEU A 110 3.87 -7.92 24.35
N ASP A 111 3.90 -9.04 25.05
CA ASP A 111 4.64 -9.20 26.32
C ASP A 111 6.15 -9.06 26.13
N GLN A 112 6.69 -9.45 24.98
CA GLN A 112 8.12 -9.35 24.66
C GLN A 112 8.50 -8.04 23.97
N CYS A 113 7.54 -7.19 23.62
CA CYS A 113 7.79 -5.94 22.90
C CYS A 113 8.33 -4.87 23.86
N THR A 114 9.61 -4.50 23.67
CA THR A 114 10.28 -3.44 24.45
C THR A 114 10.21 -2.05 23.78
N ASP A 115 9.87 -1.99 22.50
CA ASP A 115 9.70 -0.73 21.77
C ASP A 115 8.26 -0.22 21.94
N SER A 116 8.10 0.91 22.63
CA SER A 116 6.78 1.50 22.92
C SER A 116 6.01 1.87 21.66
N LYS A 117 6.69 2.35 20.59
CA LYS A 117 6.05 2.70 19.31
C LYS A 117 5.49 1.46 18.62
N LEU A 118 6.29 0.39 18.60
CA LEU A 118 5.87 -0.89 18.04
C LEU A 118 4.74 -1.49 18.86
N TYR A 119 4.80 -1.42 20.19
CA TYR A 119 3.77 -1.90 21.10
C TYR A 119 2.40 -1.23 20.81
N VAL A 120 2.38 0.10 20.72
CA VAL A 120 1.17 0.86 20.36
C VAL A 120 0.68 0.49 18.96
N ALA A 121 1.57 0.39 17.97
CA ALA A 121 1.20 0.03 16.61
C ALA A 121 0.60 -1.39 16.51
N MET A 122 1.16 -2.35 17.25
CA MET A 122 0.62 -3.71 17.33
C MET A 122 -0.78 -3.75 17.98
N ASN A 123 -0.98 -3.01 19.06
CA ASN A 123 -2.30 -2.90 19.70
C ASN A 123 -3.34 -2.29 18.75
N LEU A 124 -3.01 -1.21 18.03
CA LEU A 124 -3.88 -0.61 17.01
C LEU A 124 -4.18 -1.58 15.86
N ALA A 125 -3.17 -2.34 15.42
CA ALA A 125 -3.34 -3.31 14.34
C ALA A 125 -4.26 -4.48 14.76
N PHE A 126 -4.04 -5.05 15.93
CA PHE A 126 -4.76 -6.25 16.38
C PHE A 126 -6.14 -5.92 16.93
N ALA A 127 -6.29 -4.89 17.77
CA ALA A 127 -7.57 -4.54 18.37
C ALA A 127 -8.52 -3.81 17.42
N CYS A 128 -7.97 -2.94 16.54
CA CYS A 128 -8.76 -2.07 15.66
C CYS A 128 -8.68 -2.47 14.18
N SER A 129 -7.92 -3.50 13.84
CA SER A 129 -7.71 -3.95 12.44
C SER A 129 -7.27 -2.82 11.50
N LEU A 130 -6.48 -1.87 12.00
CA LEU A 130 -5.97 -0.77 11.21
C LEU A 130 -4.86 -1.25 10.26
N ARG A 131 -4.84 -0.68 9.06
CA ARG A 131 -3.76 -0.93 8.11
C ARG A 131 -2.50 -0.17 8.52
N MET A 132 -1.32 -0.70 8.16
CA MET A 132 -0.03 -0.05 8.44
C MET A 132 -0.02 1.44 8.06
N GLY A 133 -0.51 1.80 6.87
CA GLY A 133 -0.55 3.20 6.41
C GLY A 133 -1.49 4.07 7.23
N GLU A 134 -2.60 3.52 7.74
CA GLU A 134 -3.56 4.21 8.61
C GLU A 134 -2.92 4.47 9.99
N ILE A 135 -2.25 3.45 10.57
CA ILE A 135 -1.55 3.58 11.86
C ILE A 135 -0.46 4.65 11.77
N LEU A 136 0.39 4.58 10.75
CA LEU A 136 1.49 5.53 10.56
C LEU A 136 1.04 6.94 10.16
N GLY A 137 -0.16 7.07 9.59
CA GLY A 137 -0.77 8.35 9.22
C GLY A 137 -1.67 8.95 10.29
N LEU A 138 -1.88 8.26 11.42
CA LEU A 138 -2.72 8.72 12.51
C LEU A 138 -2.05 9.92 13.22
N THR A 139 -2.82 10.97 13.46
CA THR A 139 -2.39 12.17 14.16
C THR A 139 -3.19 12.35 15.44
N TRP A 140 -2.63 12.99 16.45
CA TRP A 140 -3.30 13.22 17.73
C TRP A 140 -4.62 13.98 17.62
N SER A 141 -4.77 14.84 16.60
CA SER A 141 -6.04 15.51 16.30
C SER A 141 -7.19 14.57 15.93
N ASN A 142 -6.86 13.33 15.58
CA ASN A 142 -7.81 12.29 15.19
C ASN A 142 -7.96 11.18 16.24
N VAL A 143 -7.39 11.38 17.43
CA VAL A 143 -7.44 10.44 18.55
C VAL A 143 -8.25 11.06 19.69
N HIS A 144 -9.41 10.51 19.96
CA HIS A 144 -10.39 10.98 20.92
C HIS A 144 -10.37 10.06 22.14
N ILE A 145 -9.67 10.48 23.19
CA ILE A 145 -9.36 9.69 24.40
C ILE A 145 -9.36 10.56 25.66
N SER A 146 -10.29 11.53 25.78
CA SER A 146 -10.49 12.28 27.01
C SER A 146 -10.97 11.33 28.14
N ASP A 147 -10.85 11.78 29.39
CA ASP A 147 -11.32 10.98 30.54
C ASP A 147 -12.80 10.66 30.44
N GLU A 148 -13.61 11.59 29.94
CA GLU A 148 -15.03 11.40 29.69
C GLU A 148 -15.29 10.38 28.59
N GLU A 149 -14.60 10.53 27.43
CA GLU A 149 -14.75 9.58 26.32
C GLU A 149 -14.36 8.16 26.70
N ILE A 150 -13.32 8.00 27.54
CA ILE A 150 -12.90 6.68 28.03
C ILE A 150 -13.90 6.14 29.06
N ALA A 151 -14.37 6.97 29.99
CA ALA A 151 -15.34 6.56 31.02
C ALA A 151 -16.64 6.04 30.39
N ASP A 152 -17.13 6.74 29.37
CA ASP A 152 -18.39 6.48 28.67
C ASP A 152 -18.29 5.43 27.55
N ASP A 153 -17.16 4.71 27.40
CA ASP A 153 -16.89 3.78 26.29
C ASP A 153 -17.00 4.43 24.89
N ASN A 154 -16.75 5.74 24.80
CA ASN A 154 -16.86 6.55 23.59
C ASN A 154 -15.49 6.94 22.99
N ALA A 155 -14.40 6.38 23.49
CA ALA A 155 -13.08 6.62 22.94
C ALA A 155 -12.96 6.05 21.51
N TYR A 156 -12.35 6.83 20.58
CA TYR A 156 -12.22 6.39 19.19
C TYR A 156 -11.04 7.06 18.49
N VAL A 157 -10.67 6.49 17.36
CA VAL A 157 -9.80 7.11 16.36
C VAL A 157 -10.58 7.39 15.07
N TYR A 158 -10.29 8.51 14.43
CA TYR A 158 -10.87 8.86 13.14
C TYR A 158 -9.84 8.69 12.03
N ILE A 159 -10.10 7.77 11.11
CA ILE A 159 -9.20 7.45 10.01
C ILE A 159 -9.63 8.27 8.79
N ASP A 160 -8.87 9.30 8.44
CA ASP A 160 -9.10 10.17 7.27
C ASP A 160 -7.85 10.33 6.41
N LYS A 161 -6.73 9.79 6.86
CA LYS A 161 -5.44 9.87 6.16
C LYS A 161 -4.62 8.60 6.32
N GLU A 162 -3.71 8.39 5.39
CA GLU A 162 -2.74 7.29 5.44
C GLU A 162 -1.34 7.76 5.04
N LEU A 163 -0.33 7.20 5.67
CA LEU A 163 1.06 7.37 5.28
C LEU A 163 1.39 6.36 4.18
N ALA A 164 2.01 6.82 3.11
CA ALA A 164 2.41 5.97 2.00
C ALA A 164 3.78 6.38 1.44
N ARG A 165 4.42 5.47 0.73
CA ARG A 165 5.62 5.77 -0.04
C ARG A 165 5.26 5.89 -1.52
N ALA A 166 5.68 6.98 -2.17
CA ALA A 166 5.49 7.21 -3.59
C ALA A 166 6.81 7.65 -4.25
N SER A 167 6.99 7.33 -5.53
CA SER A 167 8.11 7.86 -6.30
C SER A 167 7.91 9.36 -6.58
N LYS A 168 9.01 10.10 -6.70
CA LYS A 168 8.97 11.51 -7.13
C LYS A 168 8.19 11.67 -8.42
N ARG A 169 8.47 10.78 -9.40
CA ARG A 169 7.78 10.76 -10.70
C ARG A 169 6.27 10.56 -10.54
N ALA A 170 5.81 9.66 -9.66
CA ALA A 170 4.38 9.46 -9.45
C ALA A 170 3.72 10.70 -8.82
N ILE A 171 4.39 11.37 -7.88
CA ILE A 171 3.90 12.60 -7.25
C ILE A 171 3.73 13.71 -8.30
N GLU A 172 4.73 13.90 -9.17
CA GLU A 172 4.72 14.90 -10.24
C GLU A 172 3.64 14.61 -11.28
N MET A 173 3.60 13.38 -11.81
CA MET A 173 2.66 12.98 -12.86
C MET A 173 1.19 12.99 -12.42
N LEU A 174 0.91 12.77 -11.14
CA LEU A 174 -0.45 12.79 -10.58
C LEU A 174 -0.86 14.16 -10.02
N GLY A 175 -0.01 15.19 -10.19
CA GLY A 175 -0.31 16.55 -9.79
C GLY A 175 -0.57 16.71 -8.30
N GLN A 176 0.03 15.86 -7.45
CA GLN A 176 -0.13 15.84 -5.99
C GLN A 176 -1.59 15.66 -5.52
N LYS A 177 -2.45 15.14 -6.37
CA LYS A 177 -3.86 14.93 -6.03
C LYS A 177 -3.99 14.06 -4.77
N ASP A 178 -4.85 14.49 -3.85
CA ASP A 178 -5.15 13.81 -2.58
C ASP A 178 -3.93 13.68 -1.63
N ILE A 179 -2.85 14.44 -1.84
CA ILE A 179 -1.67 14.51 -0.95
C ILE A 179 -1.82 15.71 -0.04
N TYR A 180 -1.78 15.46 1.28
CA TYR A 180 -1.81 16.52 2.31
C TYR A 180 -0.42 17.05 2.60
N HIS A 181 0.59 16.15 2.62
CA HIS A 181 1.97 16.53 2.92
C HIS A 181 2.96 15.58 2.26
N VAL A 182 4.10 16.13 1.83
CA VAL A 182 5.26 15.39 1.31
C VAL A 182 6.41 15.61 2.28
N PHE A 183 6.83 14.56 2.97
CA PHE A 183 7.92 14.65 3.95
C PHE A 183 9.28 14.81 3.29
N THR A 184 10.11 15.65 3.88
CA THR A 184 11.52 15.76 3.49
C THR A 184 12.22 14.42 3.77
N PRO A 185 12.96 13.86 2.80
CA PRO A 185 13.64 12.60 3.02
C PRO A 185 14.84 12.77 3.96
N LEU A 186 15.06 11.79 4.83
CA LEU A 186 16.26 11.73 5.68
C LEU A 186 17.56 11.64 4.85
N PHE A 187 17.49 11.02 3.66
CA PHE A 187 18.62 10.90 2.74
C PHE A 187 18.33 11.63 1.43
N PRO A 188 19.19 12.55 0.97
CA PRO A 188 18.89 13.45 -0.16
C PRO A 188 18.67 12.73 -1.50
N ASN A 189 19.36 11.61 -1.75
CA ASN A 189 19.38 10.93 -3.04
C ASN A 189 18.33 9.81 -3.21
N THR A 190 17.20 9.87 -2.48
CA THR A 190 16.14 8.87 -2.62
C THR A 190 15.21 9.18 -3.79
N SER A 191 14.85 8.15 -4.55
CA SER A 191 13.87 8.24 -5.65
C SER A 191 12.41 8.30 -5.18
N THR A 192 12.18 8.05 -3.89
CA THR A 192 10.85 8.03 -3.27
C THR A 192 10.70 9.08 -2.17
N ARG A 193 9.46 9.41 -1.85
CA ARG A 193 9.06 10.27 -0.73
C ARG A 193 8.03 9.55 0.13
N ILE A 194 8.06 9.84 1.42
CA ILE A 194 6.95 9.54 2.32
C ILE A 194 5.92 10.66 2.12
N ILE A 195 4.66 10.28 1.96
CA ILE A 195 3.55 11.20 1.76
C ILE A 195 2.43 10.89 2.75
N LEU A 196 1.81 11.92 3.29
CA LEU A 196 0.53 11.83 3.99
C LEU A 196 -0.57 12.14 2.99
N LYS A 197 -1.52 11.25 2.81
CA LYS A 197 -2.53 11.39 1.77
C LYS A 197 -3.90 10.89 2.20
N LYS A 198 -4.95 11.29 1.47
CA LYS A 198 -6.29 10.73 1.61
C LYS A 198 -6.27 9.22 1.35
N PRO A 199 -7.04 8.40 2.11
CA PRO A 199 -7.27 7.00 1.79
C PRO A 199 -7.82 6.81 0.37
N LYS A 200 -7.55 5.64 -0.21
CA LYS A 200 -7.90 5.34 -1.61
C LYS A 200 -9.41 5.40 -1.90
N THR A 201 -10.25 5.10 -0.93
CA THR A 201 -11.71 5.07 -1.06
C THR A 201 -12.36 5.83 0.08
N ASP A 202 -13.49 6.46 -0.17
CA ASP A 202 -14.23 7.18 0.86
C ASP A 202 -14.72 6.23 1.98
N SER A 203 -15.01 4.97 1.66
CA SER A 203 -15.33 3.93 2.65
C SER A 203 -14.18 3.59 3.62
N SER A 204 -12.95 4.00 3.30
CA SER A 204 -11.81 3.86 4.23
C SER A 204 -11.79 4.97 5.28
N ILE A 205 -12.49 6.08 5.04
CA ILE A 205 -12.66 7.16 6.01
C ILE A 205 -13.72 6.70 7.01
N ARG A 206 -13.32 6.55 8.27
CA ARG A 206 -14.21 5.95 9.27
C ARG A 206 -13.78 6.27 10.70
N LYS A 207 -14.75 6.23 11.60
CA LYS A 207 -14.54 6.16 13.04
C LYS A 207 -14.29 4.69 13.43
N VAL A 208 -13.30 4.47 14.29
CA VAL A 208 -13.00 3.15 14.88
C VAL A 208 -12.98 3.30 16.39
N TRP A 209 -13.89 2.60 17.06
CA TRP A 209 -14.01 2.62 18.52
C TRP A 209 -12.83 1.89 19.16
N LEU A 210 -12.34 2.42 20.27
CA LEU A 210 -11.20 1.88 21.00
C LEU A 210 -11.69 1.08 22.22
N PRO A 211 -11.17 -0.13 22.45
CA PRO A 211 -11.28 -0.75 23.76
C PRO A 211 -10.65 0.16 24.85
N LYS A 212 -11.25 0.22 26.04
CA LYS A 212 -10.72 1.05 27.15
C LYS A 212 -9.24 0.85 27.42
N THR A 213 -8.77 -0.39 27.42
CA THR A 213 -7.36 -0.71 27.63
C THR A 213 -6.45 -0.04 26.60
N LEU A 214 -6.86 -0.04 25.32
CA LEU A 214 -6.09 0.60 24.26
C LEU A 214 -6.17 2.13 24.37
N ALA A 215 -7.31 2.70 24.76
CA ALA A 215 -7.44 4.13 24.99
C ALA A 215 -6.49 4.62 26.10
N TYR A 216 -6.34 3.85 27.21
CA TYR A 216 -5.35 4.14 28.25
C TYR A 216 -3.92 4.04 27.77
N ILE A 217 -3.57 3.01 26.97
CA ILE A 217 -2.23 2.86 26.37
C ILE A 217 -1.90 4.07 25.49
N LEU A 218 -2.85 4.53 24.68
CA LEU A 218 -2.66 5.70 23.83
C LEU A 218 -2.50 7.00 24.64
N ARG A 219 -3.21 7.14 25.74
CA ARG A 219 -3.10 8.29 26.65
C ARG A 219 -1.72 8.35 27.32
N GLU A 220 -1.25 7.24 27.85
CA GLU A 220 0.09 7.14 28.43
C GLU A 220 1.16 7.43 27.39
N TRP A 221 1.00 6.89 26.18
CA TRP A 221 1.89 7.16 25.07
C TRP A 221 1.93 8.64 24.66
N LYS A 222 0.78 9.31 24.63
CA LYS A 222 0.68 10.75 24.36
C LYS A 222 1.42 11.56 25.41
N SER A 223 1.18 11.28 26.69
CA SER A 223 1.86 11.97 27.80
C SER A 223 3.38 11.82 27.72
N ALA A 224 3.87 10.62 27.41
CA ALA A 224 5.30 10.38 27.25
C ALA A 224 5.92 11.14 26.06
N GLN A 225 5.17 11.34 24.98
CA GLN A 225 5.62 12.17 23.84
C GLN A 225 5.67 13.65 24.20
N ASP A 226 4.64 14.16 24.89
CA ASP A 226 4.57 15.55 25.32
C ASP A 226 5.74 15.90 26.27
N GLU A 227 6.14 14.98 27.17
CA GLU A 227 7.31 15.12 28.04
C GLU A 227 8.63 15.20 27.27
N ILE A 228 8.79 14.37 26.21
CA ILE A 228 9.98 14.38 25.35
C ILE A 228 10.07 15.71 24.60
N ASP A 229 8.99 16.20 24.03
CA ASP A 229 8.96 17.46 23.28
C ASP A 229 9.28 18.66 24.21
N LEU A 230 8.77 18.67 25.43
CA LEU A 230 9.10 19.67 26.46
C LEU A 230 10.59 19.63 26.83
N SER A 231 11.18 18.44 26.98
CA SER A 231 12.60 18.30 27.33
C SER A 231 13.54 18.83 26.24
N ILE A 232 13.18 18.65 24.97
CA ILE A 232 13.93 19.18 23.82
C ILE A 232 13.85 20.72 23.78
N LEU A 233 12.68 21.29 24.07
CA LEU A 233 12.51 22.75 24.14
C LEU A 233 13.33 23.38 25.26
N VAL A 234 13.41 22.73 26.42
CA VAL A 234 14.19 23.23 27.57
C VAL A 234 15.70 23.17 27.30
N GLN A 235 16.20 22.15 26.59
CA GLN A 235 17.61 22.03 26.22
C GLN A 235 18.05 23.06 25.18
N ASN A 236 17.16 23.62 24.40
CA ASN A 236 17.46 24.64 23.38
C ASN A 236 17.36 26.09 23.92
N VAL A 237 17.02 26.29 25.21
CA VAL A 237 16.89 27.62 25.88
C VAL A 237 18.00 27.84 26.92
N SER A 238 18.88 26.89 27.14
CA SER A 238 20.07 26.97 28.02
C SER A 238 21.39 26.99 27.17
#